data_65e32cfcd5d9282474b300703781da9c
#
_entry.id   65e32cfcd5d9282474b300703781da9c
#
_cell.length_a   1.000
_cell.length_b   1.000
_cell.length_c   1.000
_cell.angle_alpha   90.00
_cell.angle_beta   90.00
_cell.angle_gamma   90.00
#
_symmetry.space_group_name_H-M   'P 1'
#
loop_
_entity.id
_entity.type
_entity.pdbx_description
1 polymer ?
#
loop_
_entity_poly.entity_id
_entity_poly.type
_entity_poly.pdbx_seq_one_letter_code
_entity_poly.pdbx_strand_id
1 'polypeptide(L)'
;MAVFYADASALVKLVREEAESGALRAYLEGANLVSSELVLAEIPRAVRRAVAQDPALPLDLLLERAGELVDMLALRPLDRALLAGAGALAEPALRALDAIHVAAAVDLDPIEAFVTYDERQAAAARLAGLRTMAPGR
;
A
#
# COMPACT_ATOMS: atom_id res chain seq x y z
N MET A 1 -13.92 14.54 2.58
CA MET A 1 -13.20 13.56 3.38
C MET A 1 -11.92 13.17 2.65
N ALA A 2 -10.80 13.15 3.36
CA ALA A 2 -9.51 12.83 2.74
C ALA A 2 -9.47 11.38 2.25
N VAL A 3 -8.88 11.16 1.09
CA VAL A 3 -8.65 9.86 0.50
C VAL A 3 -7.15 9.63 0.38
N PHE A 4 -6.64 8.56 0.97
CA PHE A 4 -5.23 8.18 0.87
C PHE A 4 -5.10 6.86 0.13
N TYR A 5 -4.14 6.80 -0.78
CA TYR A 5 -3.72 5.53 -1.37
C TYR A 5 -2.57 4.97 -0.54
N ALA A 6 -2.65 3.72 -0.16
CA ALA A 6 -1.58 3.05 0.57
C ALA A 6 -1.15 1.78 -0.18
N ASP A 7 0.16 1.60 -0.34
CA ASP A 7 0.71 0.37 -0.89
C ASP A 7 0.86 -0.70 0.21
N ALA A 8 1.33 -1.88 -0.16
CA ALA A 8 1.49 -2.97 0.80
C ALA A 8 2.49 -2.62 1.92
N SER A 9 3.55 -1.84 1.64
CA SER A 9 4.54 -1.48 2.66
C SER A 9 3.90 -0.69 3.80
N ALA A 10 2.93 0.17 3.49
CA ALA A 10 2.18 0.92 4.48
C ALA A 10 1.11 0.05 5.16
N LEU A 11 0.34 -0.71 4.37
CA LEU A 11 -0.77 -1.50 4.91
C LEU A 11 -0.31 -2.58 5.89
N VAL A 12 0.85 -3.19 5.67
CA VAL A 12 1.42 -4.19 6.59
C VAL A 12 1.68 -3.59 7.97
N LYS A 13 2.03 -2.30 8.05
CA LYS A 13 2.23 -1.62 9.34
C LYS A 13 0.92 -1.40 10.11
N LEU A 14 -0.23 -1.53 9.46
CA LEU A 14 -1.53 -1.51 10.12
C LEU A 14 -1.96 -2.90 10.62
N VAL A 15 -1.33 -3.94 10.13
CA VAL A 15 -1.58 -5.34 10.53
C VAL A 15 -0.60 -5.76 11.62
N ARG A 16 0.69 -5.48 11.41
CA ARG A 16 1.78 -5.82 12.32
C ARG A 16 2.34 -4.55 12.95
N GLU A 17 2.42 -4.53 14.27
CA GLU A 17 2.96 -3.36 14.99
C GLU A 17 4.45 -3.20 14.72
N GLU A 18 4.81 -2.05 14.18
CA GLU A 18 6.19 -1.64 13.89
C GLU A 18 6.41 -0.22 14.39
N ALA A 19 7.62 0.29 14.28
CA ALA A 19 7.98 1.60 14.83
C ALA A 19 7.07 2.73 14.31
N GLU A 20 6.70 2.69 13.03
CA GLU A 20 5.89 3.74 12.40
C GLU A 20 4.38 3.54 12.53
N SER A 21 3.92 2.41 13.05
CA SER A 21 2.49 2.07 13.04
C SER A 21 1.62 3.09 13.77
N GLY A 22 2.08 3.59 14.90
CA GLY A 22 1.33 4.62 15.66
C GLY A 22 1.17 5.91 14.88
N ALA A 23 2.26 6.41 14.29
CA ALA A 23 2.21 7.63 13.47
C ALA A 23 1.34 7.45 12.23
N LEU A 24 1.40 6.28 11.61
CA LEU A 24 0.58 5.95 10.44
C LEU A 24 -0.92 5.94 10.80
N ARG A 25 -1.29 5.28 11.88
CA ARG A 25 -2.70 5.27 12.33
C ARG A 25 -3.21 6.68 12.60
N ALA A 26 -2.42 7.50 13.28
CA ALA A 26 -2.80 8.87 13.57
C ALA A 26 -2.99 9.69 12.28
N TYR A 27 -2.08 9.52 11.32
CA TYR A 27 -2.15 10.23 10.03
C TYR A 27 -3.40 9.86 9.23
N LEU A 28 -3.80 8.58 9.26
CA LEU A 28 -4.94 8.07 8.48
C LEU A 28 -6.29 8.18 9.20
N GLU A 29 -6.30 8.65 10.44
CA GLU A 29 -7.53 8.70 11.24
C GLU A 29 -8.62 9.50 10.54
N GLY A 30 -9.82 8.89 10.44
CA GLY A 30 -10.98 9.53 9.83
C GLY A 30 -10.95 9.62 8.31
N ALA A 31 -9.92 9.09 7.66
CA ALA A 31 -9.79 9.15 6.21
C ALA A 31 -10.32 7.88 5.52
N ASN A 32 -10.61 8.01 4.22
CA ASN A 32 -10.88 6.86 3.37
C ASN A 32 -9.56 6.32 2.83
N LEU A 33 -9.39 5.02 2.92
CA LEU A 33 -8.18 4.35 2.50
C LEU A 33 -8.45 3.50 1.26
N VAL A 34 -7.67 3.73 0.21
CA VAL A 34 -7.80 3.01 -1.05
C VAL A 34 -6.49 2.31 -1.40
N SER A 35 -6.55 1.29 -2.22
CA SER A 35 -5.38 0.58 -2.73
C SER A 35 -5.75 -0.17 -4.01
N SER A 36 -4.89 -1.09 -4.42
CA SER A 36 -5.10 -2.00 -5.55
C SER A 36 -5.41 -3.40 -5.03
N GLU A 37 -6.13 -4.19 -5.83
CA GLU A 37 -6.38 -5.61 -5.54
C GLU A 37 -5.11 -6.43 -5.34
N LEU A 38 -3.95 -5.94 -5.77
CA LEU A 38 -2.66 -6.59 -5.48
C LEU A 38 -2.47 -6.88 -3.99
N VAL A 39 -2.98 -6.02 -3.12
CA VAL A 39 -2.79 -6.16 -1.67
C VAL A 39 -3.46 -7.42 -1.12
N LEU A 40 -4.44 -7.97 -1.83
CA LEU A 40 -5.06 -9.24 -1.46
C LEU A 40 -4.03 -10.38 -1.40
N ALA A 41 -3.00 -10.32 -2.23
CA ALA A 41 -1.90 -11.28 -2.22
C ALA A 41 -0.71 -10.75 -1.41
N GLU A 42 -0.39 -9.47 -1.54
CA GLU A 42 0.83 -8.89 -0.95
C GLU A 42 0.79 -8.88 0.57
N ILE A 43 -0.35 -8.53 1.19
CA ILE A 43 -0.44 -8.44 2.65
C ILE A 43 -0.28 -9.83 3.29
N PRO A 44 -1.04 -10.87 2.91
CA PRO A 44 -0.82 -12.19 3.50
C PRO A 44 0.58 -12.75 3.24
N ARG A 45 1.16 -12.49 2.07
CA ARG A 45 2.52 -12.91 1.76
C ARG A 45 3.54 -12.23 2.67
N ALA A 46 3.37 -10.94 2.94
CA ALA A 46 4.24 -10.20 3.86
C ALA A 46 4.12 -10.74 5.29
N VAL A 47 2.91 -11.04 5.75
CA VAL A 47 2.68 -11.64 7.07
C VAL A 47 3.40 -12.98 7.18
N ARG A 48 3.27 -13.84 6.17
CA ARG A 48 3.92 -15.15 6.18
C ARG A 48 5.45 -15.04 6.20
N ARG A 49 6.02 -14.08 5.45
CA ARG A 49 7.46 -13.81 5.51
C ARG A 49 7.90 -13.37 6.90
N ALA A 50 7.13 -12.47 7.52
CA ALA A 50 7.44 -11.98 8.86
C ALA A 50 7.45 -13.12 9.89
N VAL A 51 6.45 -14.00 9.85
CA VAL A 51 6.36 -15.15 10.76
C VAL A 51 7.49 -16.16 10.49
N ALA A 52 7.88 -16.34 9.24
CA ALA A 52 9.00 -17.22 8.90
C ALA A 52 10.32 -16.70 9.50
N GLN A 53 10.49 -15.38 9.58
CA GLN A 53 11.66 -14.73 10.18
C GLN A 53 11.58 -14.64 11.70
N ASP A 54 10.37 -14.54 12.24
CA ASP A 54 10.10 -14.44 13.68
C ASP A 54 8.91 -15.33 14.04
N PRO A 55 9.15 -16.63 14.32
CA PRO A 55 8.08 -17.59 14.64
C PRO A 55 7.28 -17.26 15.92
N ALA A 56 7.73 -16.30 16.73
CA ALA A 56 6.98 -15.85 17.90
C ALA A 56 5.76 -15.00 17.50
N LEU A 57 5.72 -14.48 16.27
CA LEU A 57 4.59 -13.72 15.78
C LEU A 57 3.34 -14.61 15.62
N PRO A 58 2.15 -14.10 16.02
CA PRO A 58 0.91 -14.88 15.97
C PRO A 58 0.32 -14.88 14.54
N LEU A 59 0.66 -15.89 13.74
CA LEU A 59 0.25 -15.98 12.34
C LEU A 59 -1.26 -15.83 12.15
N ASP A 60 -2.06 -16.63 12.87
CA ASP A 60 -3.51 -16.65 12.65
C ASP A 60 -4.15 -15.30 12.99
N LEU A 61 -3.70 -14.67 14.08
CA LEU A 61 -4.18 -13.35 14.47
C LEU A 61 -3.81 -12.29 13.43
N LEU A 62 -2.59 -12.33 12.91
CA LEU A 62 -2.15 -11.36 11.90
C LEU A 62 -2.90 -11.54 10.59
N LEU A 63 -3.18 -12.79 10.17
CA LEU A 63 -4.00 -13.04 8.98
C LEU A 63 -5.44 -12.57 9.17
N GLU A 64 -6.00 -12.74 10.37
CA GLU A 64 -7.33 -12.24 10.69
C GLU A 64 -7.38 -10.70 10.60
N ARG A 65 -6.39 -10.02 11.19
CA ARG A 65 -6.27 -8.56 11.09
C ARG A 65 -6.10 -8.09 9.64
N ALA A 66 -5.33 -8.82 8.86
CA ALA A 66 -5.16 -8.52 7.44
C ALA A 66 -6.48 -8.59 6.69
N GLY A 67 -7.31 -9.60 6.95
CA GLY A 67 -8.63 -9.73 6.36
C GLY A 67 -9.57 -8.60 6.74
N GLU A 68 -9.58 -8.22 8.02
CA GLU A 68 -10.38 -7.09 8.51
C GLU A 68 -9.96 -5.77 7.85
N LEU A 69 -8.65 -5.56 7.71
CA LEU A 69 -8.13 -4.35 7.05
C LEU A 69 -8.58 -4.29 5.60
N VAL A 70 -8.42 -5.39 4.86
CA VAL A 70 -8.80 -5.46 3.44
C VAL A 70 -10.27 -5.17 3.25
N ASP A 71 -11.14 -5.67 4.15
CA ASP A 71 -12.57 -5.43 4.08
C ASP A 71 -12.95 -3.95 4.25
N MET A 72 -12.06 -3.15 4.83
CA MET A 72 -12.26 -1.72 5.02
C MET A 72 -11.75 -0.87 3.84
N LEU A 73 -10.98 -1.47 2.93
CA LEU A 73 -10.37 -0.75 1.83
C LEU A 73 -11.30 -0.68 0.61
N ALA A 74 -11.24 0.43 -0.12
CA ALA A 74 -11.73 0.47 -1.49
C ALA A 74 -10.58 0.08 -2.41
N LEU A 75 -10.76 -0.98 -3.19
CA LEU A 75 -9.70 -1.56 -4.00
C LEU A 75 -9.94 -1.32 -5.49
N ARG A 76 -8.91 -0.80 -6.17
CA ARG A 76 -8.90 -0.69 -7.63
C ARG A 76 -8.71 -2.10 -8.22
N PRO A 77 -9.68 -2.62 -8.99
CA PRO A 77 -9.53 -3.94 -9.61
C PRO A 77 -8.34 -4.00 -10.56
N LEU A 78 -7.72 -5.16 -10.64
CA LEU A 78 -6.70 -5.44 -11.66
C LEU A 78 -7.40 -5.76 -12.97
N ASP A 79 -7.22 -4.90 -13.95
CA ASP A 79 -7.76 -5.10 -15.30
C ASP A 79 -6.71 -4.76 -16.34
N ARG A 80 -7.04 -5.02 -17.61
CA ARG A 80 -6.12 -4.79 -18.71
C ARG A 80 -5.68 -3.32 -18.79
N ALA A 81 -6.59 -2.39 -18.60
CA ALA A 81 -6.27 -0.95 -18.69
C ALA A 81 -5.28 -0.53 -17.61
N LEU A 82 -5.47 -0.99 -16.37
CA LEU A 82 -4.55 -0.71 -15.27
C LEU A 82 -3.17 -1.30 -15.55
N LEU A 83 -3.11 -2.55 -15.99
CA LEU A 83 -1.84 -3.22 -16.28
C LEU A 83 -1.09 -2.54 -17.43
N ALA A 84 -1.82 -2.13 -18.46
CA ALA A 84 -1.22 -1.36 -19.58
C ALA A 84 -0.68 -0.01 -19.09
N GLY A 85 -1.44 0.68 -18.24
CA GLY A 85 -0.99 1.95 -17.65
C GLY A 85 0.26 1.78 -16.80
N ALA A 86 0.35 0.72 -16.03
CA ALA A 86 1.54 0.40 -15.25
C ALA A 86 2.76 0.16 -16.16
N GLY A 87 2.56 -0.58 -17.26
CA GLY A 87 3.62 -0.85 -18.22
C GLY A 87 4.10 0.41 -18.95
N ALA A 88 3.31 1.46 -19.00
CA ALA A 88 3.64 2.71 -19.68
C ALA A 88 4.33 3.74 -18.78
N LEU A 89 4.50 3.48 -17.48
CA LEU A 89 5.18 4.41 -16.58
C LEU A 89 6.64 4.60 -16.98
N ALA A 90 7.10 5.86 -16.93
CA ALA A 90 8.41 6.22 -17.46
C ALA A 90 9.58 5.80 -16.57
N GLU A 91 9.36 5.54 -15.28
CA GLU A 91 10.44 5.24 -14.33
C GLU A 91 10.96 3.80 -14.54
N PRO A 92 12.17 3.61 -15.13
CA PRO A 92 12.65 2.27 -15.48
C PRO A 92 13.08 1.43 -14.27
N ALA A 93 13.39 2.05 -13.12
CA ALA A 93 13.81 1.32 -11.93
C ALA A 93 12.62 0.67 -11.20
N LEU A 94 11.39 1.04 -11.55
CA LEU A 94 10.18 0.56 -10.90
C LEU A 94 9.82 -0.84 -11.41
N ARG A 95 9.66 -1.78 -10.49
CA ARG A 95 9.24 -3.15 -10.85
C ARG A 95 7.74 -3.20 -11.12
N ALA A 96 7.29 -4.27 -11.77
CA ALA A 96 5.91 -4.40 -12.23
C ALA A 96 4.87 -4.20 -11.12
N LEU A 97 5.05 -4.83 -9.95
CA LEU A 97 4.08 -4.71 -8.86
C LEU A 97 4.02 -3.28 -8.31
N ASP A 98 5.16 -2.63 -8.18
CA ASP A 98 5.23 -1.23 -7.73
C ASP A 98 4.62 -0.29 -8.78
N ALA A 99 4.86 -0.56 -10.06
CA ALA A 99 4.26 0.20 -11.16
C ALA A 99 2.72 0.10 -11.14
N ILE A 100 2.19 -1.07 -10.82
CA ILE A 100 0.74 -1.25 -10.70
C ILE A 100 0.17 -0.39 -9.57
N HIS A 101 0.85 -0.30 -8.43
CA HIS A 101 0.41 0.58 -7.35
C HIS A 101 0.41 2.06 -7.77
N VAL A 102 1.46 2.51 -8.42
CA VAL A 102 1.52 3.92 -8.88
C VAL A 102 0.42 4.19 -9.92
N ALA A 103 0.24 3.30 -10.88
CA ALA A 103 -0.81 3.45 -11.89
C ALA A 103 -2.22 3.45 -11.27
N ALA A 104 -2.46 2.59 -10.28
CA ALA A 104 -3.74 2.55 -9.57
C ALA A 104 -3.99 3.86 -8.83
N ALA A 105 -2.98 4.41 -8.18
CA ALA A 105 -3.12 5.68 -7.47
C ALA A 105 -3.41 6.84 -8.43
N VAL A 106 -2.78 6.86 -9.60
CA VAL A 106 -3.07 7.85 -10.64
C VAL A 106 -4.51 7.74 -11.11
N ASP A 107 -5.01 6.52 -11.32
CA ASP A 107 -6.40 6.29 -11.73
C ASP A 107 -7.41 6.72 -10.67
N LEU A 108 -7.05 6.65 -9.40
CA LEU A 108 -7.93 6.99 -8.28
C LEU A 108 -7.81 8.46 -7.85
N ASP A 109 -6.88 9.21 -8.46
CA ASP A 109 -6.76 10.64 -8.17
C ASP A 109 -8.10 11.36 -8.47
N PRO A 110 -8.54 12.31 -7.62
CA PRO A 110 -7.77 13.01 -6.60
C PRO A 110 -7.62 12.23 -5.28
N ILE A 111 -6.38 12.08 -4.85
CA ILE A 111 -6.04 11.52 -3.55
C ILE A 111 -5.21 12.56 -2.78
N GLU A 112 -5.32 12.54 -1.47
CA GLU A 112 -4.56 13.46 -0.60
C GLU A 112 -3.07 13.15 -0.64
N ALA A 113 -2.73 11.87 -0.58
CA ALA A 113 -1.34 11.40 -0.69
C ALA A 113 -1.27 9.92 -1.02
N PHE A 114 -0.14 9.55 -1.59
CA PHE A 114 0.30 8.16 -1.77
C PHE A 114 1.18 7.81 -0.56
N VAL A 115 0.71 6.90 0.26
CA VAL A 115 1.38 6.52 1.52
C VAL A 115 2.22 5.27 1.27
N THR A 116 3.53 5.40 1.40
CA THR A 116 4.48 4.32 1.15
C THR A 116 5.72 4.49 2.00
N TYR A 117 6.34 3.38 2.38
CA TYR A 117 7.64 3.36 3.06
C TYR A 117 8.75 2.86 2.13
N ASP A 118 8.43 2.66 0.85
CA ASP A 118 9.41 2.27 -0.18
C ASP A 118 9.86 3.52 -0.94
N GLU A 119 11.14 3.86 -0.81
CA GLU A 119 11.71 5.08 -1.41
C GLU A 119 11.63 5.09 -2.95
N ARG A 120 11.81 3.93 -3.59
CA ARG A 120 11.71 3.84 -5.06
C ARG A 120 10.29 4.11 -5.51
N GLN A 121 9.32 3.55 -4.80
CA GLN A 121 7.93 3.75 -5.11
C GLN A 121 7.50 5.20 -4.85
N ALA A 122 7.98 5.80 -3.77
CA ALA A 122 7.74 7.20 -3.48
C ALA A 122 8.28 8.10 -4.60
N ALA A 123 9.49 7.84 -5.06
CA ALA A 123 10.09 8.62 -6.15
C ALA A 123 9.26 8.51 -7.44
N ALA A 124 8.81 7.31 -7.79
CA ALA A 124 7.97 7.08 -8.97
C ALA A 124 6.61 7.75 -8.85
N ALA A 125 6.00 7.70 -7.67
CA ALA A 125 4.71 8.36 -7.41
C ALA A 125 4.84 9.89 -7.57
N ARG A 126 5.92 10.48 -7.04
CA ARG A 126 6.18 11.92 -7.22
C ARG A 126 6.37 12.30 -8.68
N LEU A 127 7.10 11.48 -9.45
CA LEU A 127 7.26 11.70 -10.90
C LEU A 127 5.92 11.65 -11.64
N ALA A 128 4.98 10.86 -11.14
CA ALA A 128 3.62 10.78 -11.69
C ALA A 128 2.71 11.93 -11.21
N GLY A 129 3.23 12.86 -10.41
CA GLY A 129 2.49 14.03 -9.94
C GLY A 129 1.77 13.83 -8.61
N LEU A 130 2.01 12.75 -7.91
CA LEU A 130 1.36 12.44 -6.63
C LEU A 130 2.19 12.97 -5.46
N ARG A 131 1.51 13.45 -4.44
CA ARG A 131 2.12 13.74 -3.15
C ARG A 131 2.37 12.44 -2.41
N THR A 132 3.53 12.31 -1.76
CA THR A 132 3.87 11.10 -1.02
C THR A 132 4.06 11.38 0.46
N MET A 133 3.74 10.40 1.29
CA MET A 133 3.92 10.48 2.74
C MET A 133 4.42 9.14 3.29
N ALA A 134 5.29 9.24 4.29
CA ALA A 134 5.76 8.10 5.09
C ALA A 134 5.69 8.48 6.57
N PRO A 135 4.49 8.49 7.18
CA PRO A 135 4.32 8.96 8.56
C PRO A 135 5.22 8.22 9.54
N GLY A 136 5.92 8.98 10.39
CA GLY A 136 6.88 8.42 11.34
C GLY A 136 8.32 8.32 10.84
N ARG A 137 8.57 8.75 9.63
CA ARG A 137 9.93 8.84 9.05
C ARG A 137 10.28 10.22 8.62
#